data_3e2c147d81fcb93868f1ace24d4d8267
#
_entry.id   3e2c147d81fcb93868f1ace24d4d8267
#
_cell.length_a   1.000
_cell.length_b   1.000
_cell.length_c   1.000
_cell.angle_alpha   90.00
_cell.angle_beta   90.00
_cell.angle_gamma   90.00
#
_symmetry.space_group_name_H-M   'P 1'
#
loop_
_entity.id
_entity.type
_entity.pdbx_description
1 polymer ?
#
loop_
_entity_poly.entity_id
_entity_poly.type
_entity_poly.pdbx_seq_one_letter_code
_entity_poly.pdbx_strand_id
1 'polypeptide(L)'
;MNYLRFTRTGCPLLVGIFATVWGVWCTHAFPPAPHHVIHGLVRNEYGEPLSLSTAQVFLETANGITVACQVSPDIQPGENYRLIVPMDLLNTVDPYKPTALQPLVGFRLKVQIGETVYVPIEMAGNLSTLGQPAGETLANLTLGVDSDGDGIPDAWENLLSQMFGGGLTLAGVTPNGDNDGDGVSNYEEYLAGTYPWDPTDGAPAEGLRLGIIRRNAQGPVLEFFSRAGRTYSVLGTTNLTTWTPMSIRVPPGATGVPGSLEYLSPASEIIEVEVLVPPPESSAMLFRVRVQ
;
A
#
# COMPACT_ATOMS: atom_id res chain seq x y z
N MET A 1 -59.30 96.49 -7.94
CA MET A 1 -59.74 95.10 -7.82
C MET A 1 -58.97 94.29 -8.83
N ASN A 2 -57.78 93.87 -8.56
CA ASN A 2 -56.96 93.07 -9.47
C ASN A 2 -56.35 91.89 -8.71
N TYR A 3 -56.79 90.73 -9.12
CA TYR A 3 -56.26 89.46 -8.60
C TYR A 3 -54.98 89.07 -9.31
N LEU A 4 -53.87 88.97 -8.57
CA LEU A 4 -52.63 88.42 -9.04
C LEU A 4 -52.71 86.87 -8.93
N ARG A 5 -52.52 86.18 -10.08
CA ARG A 5 -52.34 84.71 -10.11
C ARG A 5 -50.88 84.38 -9.99
N PHE A 6 -50.51 83.67 -8.96
CA PHE A 6 -49.17 83.05 -8.85
C PHE A 6 -49.19 81.69 -9.57
N THR A 7 -48.40 81.59 -10.59
CA THR A 7 -48.08 80.31 -11.21
C THR A 7 -46.91 79.62 -10.42
N ARG A 8 -47.18 78.47 -9.83
CA ARG A 8 -46.15 77.59 -9.25
C ARG A 8 -45.45 76.87 -10.39
N THR A 9 -44.17 77.16 -10.60
CA THR A 9 -43.25 76.34 -11.37
C THR A 9 -42.79 75.22 -10.49
N GLY A 10 -43.23 74.00 -10.79
CA GLY A 10 -42.76 72.80 -10.13
C GLY A 10 -41.31 72.43 -10.59
N CYS A 11 -40.43 72.32 -9.63
CA CYS A 11 -39.11 71.77 -9.85
C CYS A 11 -39.21 70.23 -9.90
N PRO A 12 -38.74 69.55 -10.93
CA PRO A 12 -38.73 68.08 -10.92
C PRO A 12 -37.61 67.60 -10.00
N LEU A 13 -37.98 66.85 -8.93
CA LEU A 13 -37.09 66.12 -8.07
C LEU A 13 -36.52 64.92 -8.85
N LEU A 14 -35.31 65.03 -9.28
CA LEU A 14 -34.56 63.91 -9.84
C LEU A 14 -34.23 62.92 -8.70
N VAL A 15 -35.02 61.87 -8.57
CA VAL A 15 -34.72 60.74 -7.72
C VAL A 15 -33.68 59.89 -8.44
N GLY A 16 -32.43 60.10 -8.10
CA GLY A 16 -31.35 59.21 -8.53
C GLY A 16 -31.47 57.85 -7.85
N ILE A 17 -31.90 56.83 -8.59
CA ILE A 17 -31.84 55.46 -8.15
C ILE A 17 -30.36 55.04 -8.19
N PHE A 18 -29.69 55.09 -7.06
CA PHE A 18 -28.41 54.41 -6.89
C PHE A 18 -28.67 52.89 -6.86
N ALA A 19 -28.62 52.25 -8.00
CA ALA A 19 -28.53 50.81 -8.07
C ALA A 19 -27.12 50.40 -7.57
N THR A 20 -27.02 50.08 -6.29
CA THR A 20 -25.84 49.38 -5.77
C THR A 20 -25.82 47.98 -6.37
N VAL A 21 -25.06 47.82 -7.45
CA VAL A 21 -24.72 46.49 -7.97
C VAL A 21 -23.83 45.85 -6.92
N TRP A 22 -24.43 45.08 -6.04
CA TRP A 22 -23.71 44.10 -5.23
C TRP A 22 -23.20 43.04 -6.20
N GLY A 23 -21.95 43.19 -6.62
CA GLY A 23 -21.26 42.13 -7.31
C GLY A 23 -21.24 40.94 -6.36
N VAL A 24 -22.07 39.95 -6.64
CA VAL A 24 -21.96 38.64 -6.04
C VAL A 24 -20.63 38.07 -6.58
N TRP A 25 -19.59 38.22 -5.81
CA TRP A 25 -18.38 37.49 -6.05
C TRP A 25 -18.73 36.01 -5.78
N CYS A 26 -19.08 35.30 -6.85
CA CYS A 26 -19.12 33.86 -6.79
C CYS A 26 -17.69 33.42 -6.53
N THR A 27 -17.35 33.21 -5.27
CA THR A 27 -16.20 32.42 -4.91
C THR A 27 -16.49 31.02 -5.44
N HIS A 28 -15.91 30.66 -6.57
CA HIS A 28 -15.94 29.30 -7.06
C HIS A 28 -15.09 28.50 -6.07
N ALA A 29 -15.76 27.94 -5.06
CA ALA A 29 -15.15 26.91 -4.25
C ALA A 29 -15.01 25.68 -5.15
N PHE A 30 -13.85 25.50 -5.74
CA PHE A 30 -13.55 24.24 -6.40
C PHE A 30 -13.60 23.14 -5.33
N PRO A 31 -14.31 22.03 -5.58
CA PRO A 31 -14.26 20.91 -4.67
C PRO A 31 -12.79 20.46 -4.53
N PRO A 32 -12.36 20.09 -3.31
CA PRO A 32 -11.03 19.55 -3.13
C PRO A 32 -10.84 18.35 -4.05
N ALA A 33 -9.64 18.19 -4.60
CA ALA A 33 -9.33 17.03 -5.39
C ALA A 33 -9.48 15.76 -4.52
N PRO A 34 -9.87 14.62 -5.09
CA PRO A 34 -9.87 13.37 -4.36
C PRO A 34 -8.48 13.07 -3.76
N HIS A 35 -8.45 12.44 -2.60
CA HIS A 35 -7.20 12.07 -1.96
C HIS A 35 -6.40 11.11 -2.83
N HIS A 36 -5.07 11.15 -2.72
CA HIS A 36 -4.19 10.06 -3.13
C HIS A 36 -3.97 9.14 -1.95
N VAL A 37 -3.92 7.84 -2.16
CA VAL A 37 -3.72 6.86 -1.11
C VAL A 37 -2.36 6.19 -1.29
N ILE A 38 -1.55 6.18 -0.23
CA ILE A 38 -0.33 5.37 -0.17
C ILE A 38 -0.58 4.28 0.86
N HIS A 39 -0.38 3.03 0.49
CA HIS A 39 -0.71 1.88 1.33
C HIS A 39 0.32 0.77 1.16
N GLY A 40 0.37 -0.17 2.11
CA GLY A 40 1.27 -1.30 2.06
C GLY A 40 1.57 -1.88 3.43
N LEU A 41 2.64 -2.66 3.50
CA LEU A 41 3.16 -3.27 4.72
C LEU A 41 4.37 -2.52 5.25
N VAL A 42 4.36 -2.23 6.54
CA VAL A 42 5.57 -1.92 7.30
C VAL A 42 6.06 -3.21 7.94
N ARG A 43 7.31 -3.57 7.68
CA ARG A 43 7.99 -4.77 8.19
C ARG A 43 9.14 -4.37 9.10
N ASN A 44 9.48 -5.25 10.05
CA ASN A 44 10.72 -5.14 10.81
C ASN A 44 11.93 -5.61 9.97
N GLU A 45 13.10 -5.55 10.57
CA GLU A 45 14.37 -5.98 9.98
C GLU A 45 14.46 -7.47 9.66
N TYR A 46 13.54 -8.28 10.18
CA TYR A 46 13.41 -9.71 9.89
C TYR A 46 12.28 -10.02 8.88
N GLY A 47 11.72 -8.98 8.26
CA GLY A 47 10.64 -9.10 7.28
C GLY A 47 9.26 -9.36 7.85
N GLU A 48 9.10 -9.35 9.18
CA GLU A 48 7.81 -9.59 9.83
C GLU A 48 6.96 -8.31 9.82
N PRO A 49 5.68 -8.40 9.46
CA PRO A 49 4.78 -7.26 9.52
C PRO A 49 4.67 -6.67 10.92
N LEU A 50 4.77 -5.34 11.02
CA LEU A 50 4.58 -4.67 12.30
C LEU A 50 3.11 -4.75 12.72
N SER A 51 2.90 -5.16 13.97
CA SER A 51 1.58 -5.20 14.63
C SER A 51 1.44 -4.16 15.77
N LEU A 52 2.36 -3.19 15.86
CA LEU A 52 2.43 -2.23 16.95
C LEU A 52 1.49 -1.05 16.69
N SER A 53 0.45 -0.92 17.50
CA SER A 53 -0.49 0.20 17.46
C SER A 53 0.14 1.58 17.80
N THR A 54 1.39 1.60 18.30
CA THR A 54 2.16 2.81 18.57
C THR A 54 3.00 3.27 17.39
N ALA A 55 3.08 2.47 16.32
CA ALA A 55 3.81 2.83 15.11
C ALA A 55 2.98 3.72 14.19
N GLN A 56 3.61 4.72 13.59
CA GLN A 56 3.00 5.62 12.61
C GLN A 56 3.83 5.69 11.35
N VAL A 57 3.17 5.64 10.19
CA VAL A 57 3.78 6.00 8.91
C VAL A 57 3.47 7.46 8.64
N PHE A 58 4.47 8.22 8.23
CA PHE A 58 4.26 9.59 7.81
C PHE A 58 5.04 9.93 6.54
N LEU A 59 4.37 10.71 5.73
CA LEU A 59 4.92 11.36 4.56
C LEU A 59 5.45 12.72 4.97
N GLU A 60 6.64 13.05 4.54
CA GLU A 60 7.27 14.36 4.72
C GLU A 60 7.70 14.91 3.38
N THR A 61 7.39 16.17 3.12
CA THR A 61 7.87 16.90 1.93
C THR A 61 9.10 17.73 2.26
N ALA A 62 9.83 18.17 1.24
CA ALA A 62 10.97 19.07 1.40
C ALA A 62 10.62 20.39 2.11
N ASN A 63 9.36 20.82 2.04
CA ASN A 63 8.84 22.01 2.70
C ASN A 63 8.34 21.75 4.13
N GLY A 64 8.54 20.54 4.66
CA GLY A 64 8.14 20.17 6.02
C GLY A 64 6.65 19.87 6.20
N ILE A 65 5.86 19.77 5.12
CA ILE A 65 4.47 19.32 5.23
C ILE A 65 4.48 17.83 5.57
N THR A 66 3.72 17.46 6.60
CA THR A 66 3.65 16.10 7.11
C THR A 66 2.21 15.60 7.10
N VAL A 67 2.00 14.38 6.58
CA VAL A 67 0.74 13.65 6.66
C VAL A 67 1.02 12.28 7.28
N ALA A 68 0.24 11.86 8.27
CA ALA A 68 0.51 10.64 9.02
C ALA A 68 -0.71 9.72 9.14
N CYS A 69 -0.44 8.42 9.32
CA CYS A 69 -1.44 7.42 9.70
C CYS A 69 -0.84 6.42 10.70
N GLN A 70 -1.71 5.76 11.45
CA GLN A 70 -1.32 4.68 12.36
C GLN A 70 -1.07 3.38 11.59
N VAL A 71 -0.11 2.60 12.08
CA VAL A 71 0.04 1.20 11.67
C VAL A 71 -1.02 0.37 12.41
N SER A 72 -1.76 -0.45 11.67
CA SER A 72 -2.79 -1.33 12.23
C SER A 72 -2.74 -2.69 11.52
N PRO A 73 -2.63 -3.80 12.24
CA PRO A 73 -2.48 -5.12 11.64
C PRO A 73 -3.69 -5.58 10.82
N ASP A 74 -4.85 -4.94 11.00
CA ASP A 74 -6.13 -5.45 10.49
C ASP A 74 -6.78 -4.54 9.43
N ILE A 75 -6.00 -3.80 8.64
CA ILE A 75 -6.57 -2.91 7.62
C ILE A 75 -7.13 -3.73 6.45
N GLN A 76 -6.27 -4.45 5.74
CA GLN A 76 -6.59 -5.35 4.64
C GLN A 76 -5.47 -6.38 4.49
N PRO A 77 -5.72 -7.52 3.82
CA PRO A 77 -4.65 -8.43 3.43
C PRO A 77 -3.57 -7.67 2.63
N GLY A 78 -2.31 -7.78 3.06
CA GLY A 78 -1.19 -7.07 2.42
C GLY A 78 -0.99 -5.63 2.86
N GLU A 79 -1.80 -5.12 3.80
CA GLU A 79 -1.69 -3.74 4.27
C GLU A 79 -1.78 -3.67 5.80
N ASN A 80 -0.80 -3.02 6.43
CA ASN A 80 -0.89 -2.60 7.82
C ASN A 80 -0.81 -1.08 7.99
N TYR A 81 -0.75 -0.31 6.89
CA TYR A 81 -0.94 1.12 6.91
C TYR A 81 -1.67 1.61 5.65
N ARG A 82 -2.42 2.70 5.79
CA ARG A 82 -3.12 3.37 4.70
C ARG A 82 -3.08 4.88 4.93
N LEU A 83 -2.22 5.57 4.21
CA LEU A 83 -1.98 7.00 4.32
C LEU A 83 -2.84 7.74 3.31
N ILE A 84 -3.77 8.55 3.80
CA ILE A 84 -4.68 9.36 2.97
C ILE A 84 -4.05 10.73 2.79
N VAL A 85 -3.54 11.00 1.60
CA VAL A 85 -2.87 12.26 1.27
C VAL A 85 -3.86 13.23 0.64
N PRO A 86 -4.17 14.36 1.29
CA PRO A 86 -4.99 15.40 0.71
C PRO A 86 -4.32 15.97 -0.54
N MET A 87 -5.05 16.02 -1.66
CA MET A 87 -4.53 16.52 -2.92
C MET A 87 -5.13 17.87 -3.28
N ASP A 88 -4.30 18.69 -3.92
CA ASP A 88 -4.71 19.96 -4.50
C ASP A 88 -4.21 20.04 -5.94
N LEU A 89 -5.13 20.18 -6.89
CA LEU A 89 -4.78 20.34 -8.31
C LEU A 89 -4.50 21.79 -8.70
N LEU A 90 -4.43 22.68 -7.74
CA LEU A 90 -4.67 24.05 -7.97
C LEU A 90 -3.58 24.89 -8.55
N ASN A 91 -4.06 25.79 -9.34
CA ASN A 91 -3.44 27.01 -9.79
C ASN A 91 -3.60 28.16 -8.77
N THR A 92 -3.99 27.91 -7.54
CA THR A 92 -4.14 28.94 -6.50
C THR A 92 -2.99 28.89 -5.51
N VAL A 93 -2.68 30.06 -4.95
CA VAL A 93 -1.55 30.24 -4.02
C VAL A 93 -1.83 29.55 -2.68
N ASP A 94 -3.11 29.44 -2.30
CA ASP A 94 -3.51 28.87 -1.01
C ASP A 94 -4.21 27.53 -1.22
N PRO A 95 -3.64 26.42 -0.71
CA PRO A 95 -4.28 25.11 -0.76
C PRO A 95 -5.53 25.09 0.14
N TYR A 96 -6.52 24.28 -0.21
CA TYR A 96 -7.74 24.12 0.58
C TYR A 96 -7.50 23.57 1.99
N LYS A 97 -6.36 22.95 2.22
CA LYS A 97 -5.81 22.53 3.53
C LYS A 97 -4.32 22.79 3.58
N PRO A 98 -3.77 23.13 4.76
CA PRO A 98 -2.32 23.33 4.91
C PRO A 98 -1.47 22.11 4.53
N THR A 99 -2.06 20.91 4.58
CA THR A 99 -1.40 19.64 4.23
C THR A 99 -1.74 19.13 2.84
N ALA A 100 -2.50 19.90 2.03
CA ALA A 100 -2.83 19.48 0.66
C ALA A 100 -1.61 19.60 -0.25
N LEU A 101 -1.36 18.57 -1.05
CA LEU A 101 -0.18 18.43 -1.89
C LEU A 101 -0.56 18.35 -3.38
N GLN A 102 0.36 18.76 -4.23
CA GLN A 102 0.22 18.65 -5.68
C GLN A 102 0.81 17.32 -6.18
N PRO A 103 0.34 16.77 -7.32
CA PRO A 103 0.81 15.48 -7.85
C PRO A 103 2.33 15.37 -8.06
N LEU A 104 3.00 16.48 -8.35
CA LEU A 104 4.44 16.49 -8.64
C LEU A 104 5.32 16.75 -7.42
N VAL A 105 4.74 16.88 -6.23
CA VAL A 105 5.51 17.12 -5.01
C VAL A 105 6.30 15.87 -4.65
N GLY A 106 7.60 16.04 -4.47
CA GLY A 106 8.48 15.01 -3.94
C GLY A 106 8.24 14.80 -2.45
N PHE A 107 8.26 13.54 -2.02
CA PHE A 107 8.05 13.16 -0.64
C PHE A 107 8.99 12.03 -0.22
N ARG A 108 9.08 11.84 1.09
CA ARG A 108 9.76 10.72 1.72
C ARG A 108 8.83 10.09 2.73
N LEU A 109 8.78 8.78 2.76
CA LEU A 109 8.09 8.03 3.81
C LEU A 109 9.06 7.74 4.95
N LYS A 110 8.56 7.85 6.17
CA LYS A 110 9.26 7.49 7.40
C LYS A 110 8.31 6.73 8.32
N VAL A 111 8.87 5.96 9.23
CA VAL A 111 8.09 5.22 10.23
C VAL A 111 8.55 5.65 11.61
N GLN A 112 7.65 6.06 12.45
CA GLN A 112 7.93 6.39 13.85
C GLN A 112 7.42 5.28 14.76
N ILE A 113 8.27 4.78 15.65
CA ILE A 113 7.94 3.82 16.70
C ILE A 113 8.36 4.42 18.02
N GLY A 114 7.38 4.80 18.83
CA GLY A 114 7.66 5.56 20.06
C GLY A 114 8.33 6.90 19.75
N GLU A 115 9.54 7.13 20.25
CA GLU A 115 10.34 8.34 19.98
C GLU A 115 11.32 8.19 18.81
N THR A 116 11.48 6.99 18.27
CA THR A 116 12.46 6.69 17.21
C THR A 116 11.81 6.82 15.83
N VAL A 117 12.50 7.51 14.93
CA VAL A 117 12.09 7.67 13.52
C VAL A 117 13.03 6.86 12.64
N TYR A 118 12.44 5.97 11.86
CA TYR A 118 13.13 5.11 10.90
C TYR A 118 12.89 5.63 9.48
N VAL A 119 13.93 5.55 8.67
CA VAL A 119 13.82 5.68 7.21
C VAL A 119 13.84 4.27 6.65
N PRO A 120 12.76 3.84 5.97
CA PRO A 120 12.74 2.51 5.37
C PRO A 120 13.84 2.32 4.34
N ILE A 121 14.40 1.13 4.25
CA ILE A 121 15.53 0.84 3.34
C ILE A 121 15.13 1.06 1.87
N GLU A 122 13.91 0.74 1.48
CA GLU A 122 13.38 0.93 0.12
C GLU A 122 13.22 2.42 -0.25
N MET A 123 13.12 3.28 0.77
CA MET A 123 12.95 4.72 0.61
C MET A 123 14.21 5.52 0.97
N ALA A 124 15.28 4.84 1.36
CA ALA A 124 16.53 5.49 1.79
C ALA A 124 17.13 6.33 0.65
N GLY A 125 17.30 7.61 0.89
CA GLY A 125 17.85 8.55 -0.07
C GLY A 125 16.96 8.91 -1.27
N ASN A 126 15.81 8.27 -1.44
CA ASN A 126 14.92 8.49 -2.56
C ASN A 126 13.78 9.45 -2.20
N LEU A 127 13.45 10.34 -3.13
CA LEU A 127 12.23 11.14 -3.13
C LEU A 127 11.38 10.68 -4.30
N SER A 128 10.16 10.21 -4.01
CA SER A 128 9.17 9.91 -5.03
C SER A 128 8.26 11.11 -5.25
N THR A 129 7.66 11.20 -6.41
CA THR A 129 6.60 12.17 -6.65
C THR A 129 5.24 11.54 -6.36
N LEU A 130 4.35 12.35 -5.77
CA LEU A 130 2.96 11.92 -5.58
C LEU A 130 2.30 11.59 -6.92
N GLY A 131 1.42 10.60 -6.89
CA GLY A 131 0.56 10.26 -8.01
C GLY A 131 -0.60 11.25 -8.21
N GLN A 132 -1.47 10.92 -9.14
CA GLN A 132 -2.66 11.73 -9.43
C GLN A 132 -3.70 11.62 -8.31
N PRO A 133 -4.57 12.62 -8.14
CA PRO A 133 -5.75 12.52 -7.28
C PRO A 133 -6.58 11.29 -7.61
N ALA A 134 -7.19 10.69 -6.59
CA ALA A 134 -7.90 9.41 -6.64
C ALA A 134 -7.02 8.20 -7.04
N GLY A 135 -5.70 8.38 -7.12
CA GLY A 135 -4.77 7.28 -7.36
C GLY A 135 -4.39 6.56 -6.07
N GLU A 136 -3.85 5.37 -6.24
CA GLU A 136 -3.28 4.55 -5.17
C GLU A 136 -1.83 4.20 -5.50
N THR A 137 -0.97 4.19 -4.48
CA THR A 137 0.43 3.78 -4.58
C THR A 137 0.71 2.72 -3.53
N LEU A 138 1.09 1.52 -3.98
CA LEU A 138 1.60 0.48 -3.09
C LEU A 138 3.05 0.81 -2.74
N ALA A 139 3.35 0.92 -1.45
CA ALA A 139 4.69 1.13 -0.93
C ALA A 139 4.90 0.26 0.31
N ASN A 140 5.59 -0.85 0.14
CA ASN A 140 6.04 -1.66 1.28
C ASN A 140 7.28 -1.00 1.89
N LEU A 141 7.36 -1.01 3.21
CA LEU A 141 8.40 -0.32 3.97
C LEU A 141 9.08 -1.33 4.88
N THR A 142 10.36 -1.60 4.64
CA THR A 142 11.18 -2.44 5.50
C THR A 142 12.04 -1.57 6.40
N LEU A 143 11.98 -1.83 7.71
CA LEU A 143 12.80 -1.15 8.70
C LEU A 143 14.09 -1.93 8.92
N GLY A 144 15.16 -1.22 9.23
CA GLY A 144 16.46 -1.82 9.47
C GLY A 144 17.57 -0.97 8.88
N VAL A 145 18.78 -1.52 8.95
CA VAL A 145 19.97 -1.00 8.28
C VAL A 145 20.29 -1.99 7.17
N ASP A 146 20.55 -1.50 6.00
CA ASP A 146 21.04 -2.23 4.84
C ASP A 146 22.33 -1.53 4.41
N SER A 147 23.46 -2.08 4.83
CA SER A 147 24.76 -1.41 4.67
C SER A 147 25.37 -1.58 3.29
N ASP A 148 25.02 -2.62 2.56
CA ASP A 148 25.53 -2.88 1.21
C ASP A 148 24.49 -2.54 0.11
N GLY A 149 23.25 -2.25 0.50
CA GLY A 149 22.22 -1.71 -0.39
C GLY A 149 21.57 -2.75 -1.30
N ASP A 150 21.55 -4.03 -0.88
CA ASP A 150 21.06 -5.13 -1.69
C ASP A 150 19.56 -5.46 -1.46
N GLY A 151 18.94 -4.83 -0.45
CA GLY A 151 17.53 -4.97 -0.12
C GLY A 151 17.23 -5.99 0.98
N ILE A 152 18.25 -6.63 1.55
CA ILE A 152 18.14 -7.49 2.74
C ILE A 152 18.75 -6.72 3.93
N PRO A 153 18.06 -6.64 5.08
CA PRO A 153 18.61 -5.95 6.25
C PRO A 153 19.82 -6.65 6.87
N ASP A 154 20.83 -5.89 7.30
CA ASP A 154 22.02 -6.38 8.00
C ASP A 154 21.69 -7.35 9.14
N ALA A 155 20.60 -7.13 9.86
CA ALA A 155 20.18 -7.98 10.99
C ALA A 155 19.86 -9.41 10.52
N TRP A 156 19.17 -9.55 9.40
CA TRP A 156 18.83 -10.84 8.83
C TRP A 156 20.06 -11.55 8.27
N GLU A 157 20.92 -10.83 7.58
CA GLU A 157 22.17 -11.37 7.04
C GLU A 157 23.13 -11.82 8.14
N ASN A 158 23.23 -11.05 9.23
CA ASN A 158 24.00 -11.43 10.41
C ASN A 158 23.44 -12.68 11.08
N LEU A 159 22.12 -12.83 11.14
CA LEU A 159 21.47 -14.03 11.64
C LEU A 159 21.86 -15.25 10.80
N LEU A 160 21.74 -15.14 9.47
CA LEU A 160 22.16 -16.17 8.54
C LEU A 160 23.65 -16.53 8.72
N SER A 161 24.51 -15.52 8.77
CA SER A 161 25.96 -15.73 8.99
C SER A 161 26.23 -16.48 10.29
N GLN A 162 25.57 -16.17 11.38
CA GLN A 162 25.73 -16.85 12.67
C GLN A 162 25.31 -18.31 12.58
N MET A 163 24.24 -18.64 11.88
CA MET A 163 23.75 -20.01 11.71
C MET A 163 24.71 -20.85 10.87
N PHE A 164 25.44 -20.25 9.93
CA PHE A 164 26.52 -20.88 9.16
C PHE A 164 27.90 -20.79 9.85
N GLY A 165 27.96 -20.54 11.15
CA GLY A 165 29.19 -20.51 11.94
C GLY A 165 30.01 -19.23 11.87
N GLY A 166 29.41 -18.12 11.43
CA GLY A 166 30.01 -16.77 11.47
C GLY A 166 31.03 -16.49 10.36
N GLY A 167 30.98 -17.23 9.26
CA GLY A 167 31.95 -17.10 8.16
C GLY A 167 31.49 -16.22 6.99
N LEU A 168 30.21 -15.82 6.96
CA LEU A 168 29.66 -14.97 5.91
C LEU A 168 29.83 -13.48 6.26
N THR A 169 30.13 -12.68 5.26
CA THR A 169 30.08 -11.22 5.35
C THR A 169 28.72 -10.75 4.82
N LEU A 170 28.30 -9.52 5.12
CA LEU A 170 27.05 -8.96 4.57
C LEU A 170 27.03 -9.10 3.04
N ALA A 171 28.03 -8.60 2.34
CA ALA A 171 28.15 -8.76 0.89
C ALA A 171 28.30 -10.22 0.40
N GLY A 172 28.43 -11.18 1.28
CA GLY A 172 28.48 -12.61 0.98
C GLY A 172 27.12 -13.30 1.06
N VAL A 173 26.15 -12.63 1.66
CA VAL A 173 24.73 -13.02 1.67
C VAL A 173 24.05 -12.22 0.56
N THR A 174 23.86 -12.82 -0.60
CA THR A 174 23.26 -12.11 -1.73
C THR A 174 21.78 -12.45 -1.87
N PRO A 175 20.93 -11.52 -2.33
CA PRO A 175 19.48 -11.74 -2.50
C PRO A 175 19.15 -12.96 -3.38
N ASN A 176 19.95 -13.19 -4.41
CA ASN A 176 19.77 -14.31 -5.34
C ASN A 176 20.58 -15.55 -4.93
N GLY A 177 21.29 -15.50 -3.81
CA GLY A 177 21.97 -16.65 -3.23
C GLY A 177 20.97 -17.65 -2.68
N ASP A 178 21.41 -18.89 -2.54
CA ASP A 178 20.68 -20.00 -1.94
C ASP A 178 21.70 -20.66 -1.00
N ASN A 179 21.64 -20.31 0.27
CA ASN A 179 22.72 -20.64 1.21
C ASN A 179 22.61 -22.05 1.76
N ASP A 180 21.42 -22.64 1.83
CA ASP A 180 21.20 -24.01 2.29
C ASP A 180 21.01 -25.02 1.15
N GLY A 181 20.84 -24.53 -0.09
CA GLY A 181 20.80 -25.35 -1.30
C GLY A 181 19.45 -25.99 -1.57
N ASP A 182 18.35 -25.41 -1.08
CA ASP A 182 17.00 -25.95 -1.23
C ASP A 182 16.29 -25.49 -2.53
N GLY A 183 16.85 -24.51 -3.23
CA GLY A 183 16.33 -23.95 -4.47
C GLY A 183 15.45 -22.71 -4.28
N VAL A 184 15.34 -22.17 -3.07
CA VAL A 184 14.73 -20.89 -2.75
C VAL A 184 15.85 -19.87 -2.52
N SER A 185 15.69 -18.65 -3.02
CA SER A 185 16.72 -17.62 -2.82
C SER A 185 16.60 -16.97 -1.44
N ASN A 186 17.70 -16.48 -0.89
CA ASN A 186 17.73 -15.77 0.38
C ASN A 186 16.67 -14.65 0.47
N TYR A 187 16.45 -13.92 -0.62
CA TYR A 187 15.43 -12.88 -0.66
C TYR A 187 14.01 -13.44 -0.62
N GLU A 188 13.75 -14.55 -1.31
CA GLU A 188 12.45 -15.22 -1.26
C GLU A 188 12.19 -15.78 0.13
N GLU A 189 13.21 -16.33 0.80
CA GLU A 189 13.12 -16.79 2.18
C GLU A 189 12.90 -15.64 3.17
N TYR A 190 13.64 -14.54 3.02
CA TYR A 190 13.40 -13.33 3.79
C TYR A 190 11.94 -12.86 3.68
N LEU A 191 11.39 -12.83 2.47
CA LEU A 191 9.98 -12.45 2.24
C LEU A 191 9.00 -13.51 2.76
N ALA A 192 9.31 -14.78 2.57
CA ALA A 192 8.46 -15.88 3.02
C ALA A 192 8.49 -16.05 4.55
N GLY A 193 9.60 -15.63 5.21
CA GLY A 193 9.85 -15.87 6.61
C GLY A 193 10.27 -17.31 6.88
N THR A 194 10.86 -17.99 5.91
CA THR A 194 11.52 -19.30 6.05
C THR A 194 12.92 -19.13 6.61
N TYR A 195 13.54 -20.22 7.00
CA TYR A 195 14.87 -20.21 7.60
C TYR A 195 15.95 -20.52 6.55
N PRO A 196 16.77 -19.55 6.14
CA PRO A 196 17.73 -19.69 5.04
C PRO A 196 18.96 -20.57 5.37
N TRP A 197 18.89 -21.32 6.44
CA TRP A 197 19.88 -22.32 6.85
C TRP A 197 19.28 -23.72 7.00
N ASP A 198 18.00 -23.88 6.75
CA ASP A 198 17.28 -25.16 6.89
C ASP A 198 16.72 -25.57 5.52
N PRO A 199 17.44 -26.45 4.80
CA PRO A 199 17.04 -26.87 3.46
C PRO A 199 15.71 -27.66 3.42
N THR A 200 15.05 -27.80 4.56
CA THR A 200 13.72 -28.42 4.64
C THR A 200 12.61 -27.38 4.85
N ASP A 201 12.97 -26.16 5.29
CA ASP A 201 12.02 -25.08 5.52
C ASP A 201 12.02 -24.09 4.34
N GLY A 202 11.21 -24.30 3.36
CA GLY A 202 11.16 -23.47 2.15
C GLY A 202 11.36 -24.29 0.88
N ALA A 203 12.06 -25.40 0.98
CA ALA A 203 12.27 -26.30 -0.14
C ALA A 203 10.97 -26.64 -0.86
N PRO A 204 10.98 -26.80 -2.20
CA PRO A 204 9.81 -27.20 -2.98
C PRO A 204 9.08 -28.44 -2.45
N ALA A 205 9.74 -29.24 -1.61
CA ALA A 205 9.16 -30.42 -0.97
C ALA A 205 8.34 -30.13 0.28
N GLU A 206 8.68 -29.08 1.05
CA GLU A 206 8.05 -28.81 2.36
C GLU A 206 7.72 -27.32 2.60
N GLY A 207 8.28 -26.38 1.84
CA GLY A 207 8.02 -24.96 1.97
C GLY A 207 6.65 -24.53 1.41
N LEU A 208 6.65 -23.60 0.49
CA LEU A 208 5.43 -23.14 -0.17
C LEU A 208 4.88 -24.18 -1.16
N ARG A 209 4.81 -25.46 -0.73
CA ARG A 209 4.28 -26.54 -1.55
C ARG A 209 2.79 -26.31 -1.79
N LEU A 210 2.45 -26.08 -3.04
CA LEU A 210 1.09 -25.93 -3.49
C LEU A 210 0.52 -27.28 -3.92
N GLY A 211 -0.41 -27.81 -3.16
CA GLY A 211 -1.18 -29.01 -3.51
C GLY A 211 -2.54 -28.66 -4.08
N ILE A 212 -2.98 -29.35 -5.13
CA ILE A 212 -4.39 -29.35 -5.53
C ILE A 212 -5.04 -30.57 -4.86
N ILE A 213 -5.82 -30.35 -3.82
CA ILE A 213 -6.37 -31.44 -3.00
C ILE A 213 -7.76 -31.91 -3.44
N ARG A 214 -8.55 -31.01 -4.03
CA ARG A 214 -9.89 -31.33 -4.56
C ARG A 214 -10.37 -30.24 -5.53
N ARG A 215 -11.51 -30.48 -6.15
CA ARG A 215 -12.20 -29.49 -6.98
C ARG A 215 -13.63 -29.31 -6.54
N ASN A 216 -14.02 -28.07 -6.29
CA ASN A 216 -15.39 -27.67 -6.00
C ASN A 216 -16.11 -27.19 -7.27
N ALA A 217 -17.39 -26.86 -7.14
CA ALA A 217 -18.19 -26.36 -8.26
C ALA A 217 -17.65 -25.04 -8.84
N GLN A 218 -16.89 -24.27 -8.07
CA GLN A 218 -16.37 -22.96 -8.45
C GLN A 218 -14.88 -22.96 -8.84
N GLY A 219 -14.18 -24.07 -8.59
CA GLY A 219 -12.78 -24.21 -8.97
C GLY A 219 -12.01 -25.21 -8.11
N PRO A 220 -10.68 -25.27 -8.32
CA PRO A 220 -9.82 -26.12 -7.51
C PRO A 220 -9.65 -25.57 -6.11
N VAL A 221 -9.48 -26.47 -5.15
CA VAL A 221 -9.05 -26.15 -3.79
C VAL A 221 -7.57 -26.48 -3.68
N LEU A 222 -6.81 -25.46 -3.36
CA LEU A 222 -5.38 -25.54 -3.16
C LEU A 222 -5.09 -25.66 -1.67
N GLU A 223 -4.00 -26.31 -1.33
CA GLU A 223 -3.50 -26.43 0.02
C GLU A 223 -2.04 -25.99 0.04
N PHE A 224 -1.65 -25.18 1.01
CA PHE A 224 -0.27 -24.81 1.26
C PHE A 224 -0.08 -24.36 2.71
N PHE A 225 1.17 -24.40 3.18
CA PHE A 225 1.50 -23.87 4.49
C PHE A 225 1.57 -22.33 4.43
N SER A 226 0.89 -21.68 5.38
CA SER A 226 0.92 -20.22 5.53
C SER A 226 1.59 -19.82 6.84
N ARG A 227 2.29 -18.70 6.84
CA ARG A 227 2.88 -18.12 8.05
C ARG A 227 2.07 -16.92 8.53
N ALA A 228 1.96 -16.79 9.83
CA ALA A 228 1.26 -15.67 10.46
C ALA A 228 1.84 -14.33 10.00
N GLY A 229 0.94 -13.37 9.69
CA GLY A 229 1.31 -12.04 9.27
C GLY A 229 1.79 -11.91 7.81
N ARG A 230 1.86 -13.01 7.04
CA ARG A 230 2.21 -12.96 5.61
C ARG A 230 0.95 -12.91 4.75
N THR A 231 1.07 -12.21 3.63
CA THR A 231 0.00 -12.10 2.64
C THR A 231 0.28 -12.99 1.44
N TYR A 232 -0.73 -13.74 1.05
CA TYR A 232 -0.66 -14.72 -0.03
C TYR A 232 -1.60 -14.35 -1.17
N SER A 233 -1.12 -14.47 -2.40
CA SER A 233 -1.94 -14.37 -3.60
C SER A 233 -1.73 -15.60 -4.49
N VAL A 234 -2.81 -16.07 -5.12
CA VAL A 234 -2.75 -17.15 -6.09
C VAL A 234 -2.75 -16.55 -7.49
N LEU A 235 -1.80 -16.97 -8.28
CA LEU A 235 -1.67 -16.57 -9.68
C LEU A 235 -1.99 -17.78 -10.57
N GLY A 236 -2.79 -17.56 -11.59
CA GLY A 236 -3.15 -18.59 -12.58
C GLY A 236 -2.63 -18.26 -13.98
N THR A 237 -2.31 -19.30 -14.74
CA THR A 237 -1.91 -19.18 -16.14
C THR A 237 -2.37 -20.38 -16.98
N THR A 238 -2.62 -20.13 -18.26
CA THR A 238 -2.88 -21.18 -19.28
C THR A 238 -1.71 -21.34 -20.26
N ASN A 239 -0.71 -20.45 -20.20
CA ASN A 239 0.36 -20.38 -21.21
C ASN A 239 1.78 -20.27 -20.61
N LEU A 240 1.93 -20.30 -19.29
CA LEU A 240 3.19 -20.16 -18.54
C LEU A 240 3.91 -18.80 -18.69
N THR A 241 3.42 -17.93 -19.55
CA THR A 241 4.05 -16.63 -19.83
C THR A 241 3.33 -15.48 -19.15
N THR A 242 2.01 -15.52 -19.09
CA THR A 242 1.18 -14.49 -18.49
C THR A 242 0.50 -15.05 -17.24
N TRP A 243 0.84 -14.50 -16.09
CA TRP A 243 0.27 -14.88 -14.81
C TRP A 243 -0.69 -13.81 -14.32
N THR A 244 -1.91 -14.19 -14.02
CA THR A 244 -2.97 -13.27 -13.56
C THR A 244 -3.39 -13.61 -12.13
N PRO A 245 -3.58 -12.61 -11.26
CA PRO A 245 -4.13 -12.83 -9.94
C PRO A 245 -5.52 -13.47 -10.01
N MET A 246 -5.72 -14.53 -9.23
CA MET A 246 -6.98 -15.25 -9.14
C MET A 246 -7.75 -14.82 -7.91
N SER A 247 -9.06 -14.71 -8.03
CA SER A 247 -9.91 -14.53 -6.86
C SER A 247 -9.94 -15.81 -6.03
N ILE A 248 -9.71 -15.69 -4.74
CA ILE A 248 -9.62 -16.81 -3.80
C ILE A 248 -10.61 -16.65 -2.66
N ARG A 249 -11.00 -17.77 -2.04
CA ARG A 249 -11.86 -17.80 -0.86
C ARG A 249 -11.27 -18.70 0.22
N VAL A 250 -11.21 -18.18 1.43
CA VAL A 250 -10.73 -18.89 2.62
C VAL A 250 -11.78 -18.71 3.73
N PRO A 251 -12.30 -19.79 4.35
CA PRO A 251 -12.14 -21.18 3.94
C PRO A 251 -12.92 -21.53 2.65
N PRO A 252 -12.58 -22.64 1.99
CA PRO A 252 -13.27 -23.10 0.80
C PRO A 252 -14.75 -23.36 1.04
N GLY A 253 -15.59 -23.03 0.04
CA GLY A 253 -17.02 -23.28 0.11
C GLY A 253 -17.81 -22.35 1.05
N ALA A 254 -17.19 -21.34 1.63
CA ALA A 254 -17.89 -20.37 2.48
C ALA A 254 -18.97 -19.62 1.69
N THR A 255 -20.23 -19.79 2.08
CA THR A 255 -21.36 -19.12 1.44
C THR A 255 -21.45 -17.67 1.90
N GLY A 256 -21.65 -16.75 0.94
CA GLY A 256 -21.77 -15.32 1.23
C GLY A 256 -20.44 -14.59 1.47
N VAL A 257 -19.32 -15.27 1.43
CA VAL A 257 -17.99 -14.65 1.49
C VAL A 257 -17.54 -14.31 0.06
N PRO A 258 -17.33 -13.03 -0.27
CA PRO A 258 -16.80 -12.66 -1.57
C PRO A 258 -15.37 -13.20 -1.72
N GLY A 259 -14.95 -13.45 -2.96
CA GLY A 259 -13.55 -13.78 -3.23
C GLY A 259 -12.67 -12.56 -3.04
N SER A 260 -11.43 -12.78 -2.57
CA SER A 260 -10.37 -11.78 -2.49
C SER A 260 -9.24 -12.14 -3.44
N LEU A 261 -8.42 -11.18 -3.85
CA LEU A 261 -7.20 -11.45 -4.62
C LEU A 261 -6.02 -11.80 -3.70
N GLU A 262 -6.16 -11.53 -2.41
CA GLU A 262 -5.13 -11.71 -1.41
C GLU A 262 -5.72 -12.25 -0.10
N TYR A 263 -4.88 -12.94 0.68
CA TYR A 263 -5.20 -13.48 1.99
C TYR A 263 -4.07 -13.18 2.97
N LEU A 264 -4.37 -12.45 4.04
CA LEU A 264 -3.47 -12.27 5.18
C LEU A 264 -3.65 -13.44 6.14
N SER A 265 -2.59 -14.21 6.37
CA SER A 265 -2.67 -15.35 7.29
C SER A 265 -2.61 -14.89 8.75
N PRO A 266 -3.59 -15.23 9.58
CA PRO A 266 -3.58 -14.92 11.01
C PRO A 266 -2.72 -15.89 11.84
N ALA A 267 -2.36 -17.05 11.28
CA ALA A 267 -1.63 -18.10 11.97
C ALA A 267 -0.67 -18.82 11.02
N SER A 268 0.35 -19.49 11.60
CA SER A 268 1.23 -20.37 10.83
C SER A 268 0.63 -21.76 10.81
N GLU A 269 -0.01 -22.13 9.71
CA GLU A 269 -0.76 -23.38 9.55
C GLU A 269 -0.95 -23.77 8.09
N ILE A 270 -1.30 -25.03 7.86
CA ILE A 270 -1.74 -25.46 6.54
C ILE A 270 -3.14 -24.91 6.29
N ILE A 271 -3.28 -24.15 5.21
CA ILE A 271 -4.57 -23.56 4.80
C ILE A 271 -5.09 -24.18 3.51
N GLU A 272 -6.39 -24.22 3.39
CA GLU A 272 -7.09 -24.56 2.16
C GLU A 272 -7.69 -23.31 1.52
N VAL A 273 -7.42 -23.12 0.24
CA VAL A 273 -7.85 -21.94 -0.52
C VAL A 273 -8.62 -22.40 -1.75
N GLU A 274 -9.87 -21.99 -1.89
CA GLU A 274 -10.66 -22.21 -3.10
C GLU A 274 -10.36 -21.14 -4.13
N VAL A 275 -9.89 -21.51 -5.31
CA VAL A 275 -9.69 -20.59 -6.43
C VAL A 275 -10.98 -20.47 -7.21
N LEU A 276 -11.48 -19.25 -7.34
CA LEU A 276 -12.72 -18.96 -8.08
C LEU A 276 -12.37 -18.75 -9.56
N VAL A 277 -12.70 -19.77 -10.36
CA VAL A 277 -12.43 -19.75 -11.81
C VAL A 277 -13.70 -19.37 -12.55
N PRO A 278 -13.74 -18.25 -13.29
CA PRO A 278 -14.91 -17.85 -14.05
C PRO A 278 -15.18 -18.82 -15.22
N PRO A 279 -16.44 -19.17 -15.48
CA PRO A 279 -16.79 -19.94 -16.67
C PRO A 279 -16.69 -19.09 -17.96
N PRO A 280 -16.39 -19.67 -19.16
CA PRO A 280 -16.22 -21.11 -19.41
C PRO A 280 -14.75 -21.51 -19.46
N GLU A 281 -14.32 -22.34 -18.54
CA GLU A 281 -12.92 -22.80 -18.50
C GLU A 281 -12.82 -24.23 -19.02
N SER A 282 -12.42 -24.37 -20.26
CA SER A 282 -12.03 -25.65 -20.85
C SER A 282 -10.52 -25.87 -20.93
N SER A 283 -9.73 -24.86 -20.56
CA SER A 283 -8.26 -24.90 -20.63
C SER A 283 -7.66 -25.39 -19.33
N ALA A 284 -6.63 -26.21 -19.41
CA ALA A 284 -5.81 -26.54 -18.25
C ALA A 284 -5.14 -25.26 -17.72
N MET A 285 -5.29 -25.03 -16.41
CA MET A 285 -4.64 -23.93 -15.72
C MET A 285 -3.55 -24.47 -14.79
N LEU A 286 -2.48 -23.70 -14.68
CA LEU A 286 -1.44 -23.88 -13.68
C LEU A 286 -1.55 -22.75 -12.67
N PHE A 287 -1.19 -23.06 -11.46
CA PHE A 287 -1.27 -22.11 -10.34
C PHE A 287 0.08 -21.98 -9.66
N ARG A 288 0.37 -20.81 -9.13
CA ARG A 288 1.44 -20.57 -8.19
C ARG A 288 0.97 -19.66 -7.07
N VAL A 289 1.55 -19.81 -5.91
CA VAL A 289 1.37 -18.90 -4.78
C VAL A 289 2.49 -17.87 -4.79
N ARG A 290 2.14 -16.65 -4.49
CA ARG A 290 3.09 -15.56 -4.22
C ARG A 290 2.88 -15.09 -2.81
N VAL A 291 3.97 -14.96 -2.06
CA VAL A 291 4.00 -14.39 -0.71
C VAL A 291 4.54 -12.95 -0.76
N GLN A 292 4.07 -12.12 0.17
CA GLN A 292 4.49 -10.74 0.35
C GLN A 292 4.72 -10.44 1.82
#